data_10e2bf8919122923e023f208e6dc5c47
#
_entry.id   10e2bf8919122923e023f208e6dc5c47
#
_cell.length_a   1.000
_cell.length_b   1.000
_cell.length_c   1.000
_cell.angle_alpha   90.00
_cell.angle_beta   90.00
_cell.angle_gamma   90.00
#
_symmetry.space_group_name_H-M   'P 1'
#
loop_
_entity.id
_entity.type
_entity.pdbx_description
1 polymer ?
#
loop_
_entity_poly.entity_id
_entity_poly.type
_entity_poly.pdbx_seq_one_letter_code
_entity_poly.pdbx_strand_id
1 'polypeptide(L)'
;TSSLVGSEMCIRDSFLYHPIDKKEFYNSPDCLENFIQLDDNDIWTALKVWSNHSDVVLSTLSRGMINRKLFKVEVTSSSITKARKEEILLRISKQLNINKKEAKYFLSISSIENNMYKKEDDSIEIIYKDGSTRDIAKASDMLNISLLSRKVKKYYICYLRSENDGH
;
A
#
# COMPACT_ATOMS: atom_id res chain seq x y z
N THR A 1 -30.92 -12.60 23.82
CA THR A 1 -30.39 -12.29 22.48
C THR A 1 -29.29 -11.19 22.45
N SER A 2 -28.93 -10.65 23.61
CA SER A 2 -27.89 -9.58 23.68
C SER A 2 -26.46 -10.07 23.96
N SER A 3 -26.26 -11.40 24.11
CA SER A 3 -24.96 -11.96 24.54
C SER A 3 -24.00 -12.31 23.37
N LEU A 4 -24.52 -12.50 22.16
CA LEU A 4 -23.68 -12.85 20.98
C LEU A 4 -23.06 -11.64 20.28
N VAL A 5 -23.67 -10.47 20.42
CA VAL A 5 -23.14 -9.22 19.82
C VAL A 5 -21.94 -8.67 20.61
N GLY A 6 -21.76 -9.06 21.88
CA GLY A 6 -20.70 -8.55 22.75
C GLY A 6 -19.31 -9.17 22.51
N SER A 7 -19.23 -10.45 22.09
CA SER A 7 -17.93 -11.12 21.94
C SER A 7 -17.26 -10.83 20.59
N GLU A 8 -18.04 -10.74 19.51
CA GLU A 8 -17.51 -10.38 18.19
C GLU A 8 -17.07 -8.90 18.09
N MET A 9 -17.70 -8.03 18.87
CA MET A 9 -17.26 -6.63 19.00
C MET A 9 -15.92 -6.51 19.73
N CYS A 10 -15.62 -7.39 20.69
CA CYS A 10 -14.35 -7.32 21.44
C CYS A 10 -13.12 -7.63 20.60
N ILE A 11 -13.18 -8.57 19.65
CA ILE A 11 -12.04 -8.92 18.79
C ILE A 11 -11.74 -7.79 17.81
N ARG A 12 -12.77 -7.27 17.15
CA ARG A 12 -12.67 -6.11 16.25
C ARG A 12 -12.20 -4.85 16.96
N ASP A 13 -12.72 -4.60 18.17
CA ASP A 13 -12.38 -3.43 18.97
C ASP A 13 -10.91 -3.46 19.40
N SER A 14 -10.32 -4.63 19.69
CA SER A 14 -8.91 -4.75 20.07
C SER A 14 -7.93 -4.23 19.01
N PHE A 15 -8.14 -4.60 17.74
CA PHE A 15 -7.17 -4.31 16.67
C PHE A 15 -7.55 -3.11 15.79
N LEU A 16 -8.84 -2.82 15.64
CA LEU A 16 -9.30 -1.74 14.75
C LEU A 16 -9.44 -0.40 15.47
N TYR A 17 -9.64 -0.40 16.78
CA TYR A 17 -9.80 0.83 17.59
C TYR A 17 -8.60 1.16 18.47
N HIS A 18 -7.75 0.18 18.80
CA HIS A 18 -6.57 0.39 19.62
C HIS A 18 -5.29 0.05 18.86
N PRO A 19 -4.32 0.99 18.79
CA PRO A 19 -3.00 0.70 18.24
C PRO A 19 -2.25 -0.25 19.18
N ILE A 20 -2.17 -1.52 18.83
CA ILE A 20 -1.42 -2.52 19.59
C ILE A 20 0.04 -2.44 19.14
N ASP A 21 0.94 -2.14 20.06
CA ASP A 21 2.36 -2.12 19.76
C ASP A 21 2.98 -3.54 19.81
N LYS A 22 4.20 -3.66 19.28
CA LYS A 22 4.91 -4.95 19.22
C LYS A 22 5.11 -5.58 20.61
N LYS A 23 5.31 -4.78 21.63
CA LYS A 23 5.57 -5.23 23.01
C LYS A 23 4.30 -5.76 23.65
N GLU A 24 3.20 -5.07 23.47
CA GLU A 24 1.87 -5.49 23.90
C GLU A 24 1.43 -6.78 23.21
N PHE A 25 1.66 -6.90 21.89
CA PHE A 25 1.34 -8.09 21.12
C PHE A 25 2.03 -9.35 21.64
N TYR A 26 3.33 -9.25 22.01
CA TYR A 26 4.08 -10.40 22.52
C TYR A 26 3.79 -10.72 23.99
N ASN A 27 3.33 -9.78 24.79
CA ASN A 27 3.09 -9.98 26.22
C ASN A 27 1.65 -10.37 26.56
N SER A 28 0.74 -10.29 25.61
CA SER A 28 -0.68 -10.65 25.81
C SER A 28 -1.05 -11.87 24.97
N PRO A 29 -1.25 -13.05 25.58
CA PRO A 29 -1.72 -14.24 24.87
C PRO A 29 -3.04 -13.99 24.13
N ASP A 30 -3.95 -13.21 24.71
CA ASP A 30 -5.25 -12.87 24.13
C ASP A 30 -5.11 -12.08 22.82
N CYS A 31 -4.05 -11.26 22.69
CA CYS A 31 -3.77 -10.53 21.44
C CYS A 31 -3.49 -11.47 20.27
N LEU A 32 -2.72 -12.52 20.49
CA LEU A 32 -2.41 -13.50 19.46
C LEU A 32 -3.65 -14.32 19.06
N GLU A 33 -4.45 -14.78 20.04
CA GLU A 33 -5.68 -15.48 19.76
C GLU A 33 -6.67 -14.63 18.97
N ASN A 34 -6.85 -13.37 19.36
CA ASN A 34 -7.69 -12.43 18.65
C ASN A 34 -7.18 -12.14 17.23
N PHE A 35 -5.85 -12.02 17.06
CA PHE A 35 -5.25 -11.78 15.75
C PHE A 35 -5.48 -12.94 14.77
N ILE A 36 -5.37 -14.18 15.24
CA ILE A 36 -5.58 -15.40 14.43
C ILE A 36 -7.04 -15.53 13.98
N GLN A 37 -7.99 -14.97 14.74
CA GLN A 37 -9.40 -15.00 14.41
C GLN A 37 -9.85 -13.89 13.45
N LEU A 38 -9.00 -12.85 13.23
CA LEU A 38 -9.32 -11.81 12.26
C LEU A 38 -9.27 -12.35 10.84
N ASP A 39 -10.32 -12.07 10.08
CA ASP A 39 -10.41 -12.42 8.66
C ASP A 39 -10.84 -11.22 7.80
N ASP A 40 -10.88 -11.44 6.48
CA ASP A 40 -11.29 -10.42 5.52
C ASP A 40 -12.74 -9.93 5.74
N ASN A 41 -13.61 -10.77 6.31
CA ASN A 41 -15.00 -10.40 6.57
C ASN A 41 -15.11 -9.38 7.68
N ASP A 42 -14.24 -9.45 8.70
CA ASP A 42 -14.18 -8.44 9.76
C ASP A 42 -13.80 -7.08 9.21
N ILE A 43 -12.79 -7.04 8.34
CA ILE A 43 -12.34 -5.82 7.69
C ILE A 43 -13.46 -5.26 6.79
N TRP A 44 -14.10 -6.10 5.97
CA TRP A 44 -15.21 -5.66 5.11
C TRP A 44 -16.41 -5.16 5.91
N THR A 45 -16.72 -5.80 7.02
CA THR A 45 -17.81 -5.38 7.93
C THR A 45 -17.49 -4.02 8.55
N ALA A 46 -16.25 -3.83 9.05
CA ALA A 46 -15.80 -2.55 9.59
C ALA A 46 -15.87 -1.43 8.54
N LEU A 47 -15.41 -1.68 7.30
CA LEU A 47 -15.48 -0.71 6.22
C LEU A 47 -16.93 -0.29 5.89
N LYS A 48 -17.89 -1.24 5.92
CA LYS A 48 -19.31 -0.93 5.70
C LYS A 48 -19.87 -0.02 6.82
N VAL A 49 -19.50 -0.26 8.06
CA VAL A 49 -19.88 0.58 9.20
C VAL A 49 -19.23 1.96 9.07
N TRP A 50 -17.93 2.02 8.81
CA TRP A 50 -17.18 3.27 8.70
C TRP A 50 -17.57 4.10 7.49
N SER A 51 -18.17 3.51 6.46
CA SER A 51 -18.66 4.27 5.30
C SER A 51 -19.72 5.33 5.66
N ASN A 52 -20.39 5.16 6.80
CA ASN A 52 -21.38 6.10 7.33
C ASN A 52 -20.88 6.90 8.55
N HIS A 53 -19.58 6.81 8.86
CA HIS A 53 -18.99 7.50 9.99
C HIS A 53 -18.97 9.01 9.77
N SER A 54 -19.02 9.79 10.86
CA SER A 54 -18.99 11.26 10.83
C SER A 54 -17.64 11.85 10.40
N ASP A 55 -16.54 11.10 10.62
CA ASP A 55 -15.22 11.48 10.12
C ASP A 55 -15.17 11.36 8.59
N VAL A 56 -14.91 12.49 7.94
CA VAL A 56 -14.90 12.60 6.47
C VAL A 56 -13.78 11.75 5.85
N VAL A 57 -12.61 11.68 6.50
CA VAL A 57 -11.49 10.89 5.99
C VAL A 57 -11.84 9.42 6.01
N LEU A 58 -12.25 8.91 7.17
CA LEU A 58 -12.59 7.51 7.37
C LEU A 58 -13.75 7.09 6.46
N SER A 59 -14.83 7.86 6.42
CA SER A 59 -16.00 7.51 5.61
C SER A 59 -15.73 7.58 4.10
N THR A 60 -14.91 8.53 3.64
CA THR A 60 -14.56 8.64 2.22
C THR A 60 -13.65 7.50 1.77
N LEU A 61 -12.63 7.13 2.56
CA LEU A 61 -11.74 6.00 2.26
C LEU A 61 -12.52 4.67 2.25
N SER A 62 -13.36 4.45 3.26
CA SER A 62 -14.20 3.25 3.36
C SER A 62 -15.17 3.11 2.19
N ARG A 63 -15.87 4.20 1.82
CA ARG A 63 -16.72 4.23 0.62
C ARG A 63 -15.95 4.00 -0.67
N GLY A 64 -14.73 4.52 -0.75
CA GLY A 64 -13.84 4.30 -1.89
C GLY A 64 -13.54 2.82 -2.10
N MET A 65 -13.23 2.09 -1.03
CA MET A 65 -12.98 0.65 -1.07
C MET A 65 -14.25 -0.15 -1.43
N ILE A 66 -15.37 0.10 -0.75
CA ILE A 66 -16.63 -0.61 -0.98
C ILE A 66 -17.12 -0.43 -2.42
N ASN A 67 -17.07 0.80 -2.92
CA ASN A 67 -17.57 1.14 -4.25
C ASN A 67 -16.50 1.01 -5.34
N ARG A 68 -15.32 0.48 -5.02
CA ARG A 68 -14.18 0.32 -5.94
C ARG A 68 -13.79 1.63 -6.66
N LYS A 69 -13.93 2.76 -5.99
CA LYS A 69 -13.48 4.06 -6.48
C LYS A 69 -11.99 4.21 -6.21
N LEU A 70 -11.18 3.75 -7.16
CA LEU A 70 -9.73 3.73 -7.04
C LEU A 70 -9.14 5.13 -7.15
N PHE A 71 -8.03 5.35 -6.48
CA PHE A 71 -7.23 6.56 -6.62
C PHE A 71 -6.59 6.64 -8.01
N LYS A 72 -6.29 7.85 -8.44
CA LYS A 72 -5.53 8.10 -9.67
C LYS A 72 -4.05 7.90 -9.39
N VAL A 73 -3.37 7.17 -10.28
CA VAL A 73 -1.93 6.94 -10.20
C VAL A 73 -1.26 7.58 -11.42
N GLU A 74 -0.29 8.43 -11.18
CA GLU A 74 0.59 8.99 -12.21
C GLU A 74 2.00 8.43 -11.96
N VAL A 75 2.62 7.87 -13.01
CA VAL A 75 3.98 7.32 -12.97
C VAL A 75 4.89 8.20 -13.81
N THR A 76 6.04 8.58 -13.25
CA THR A 76 7.03 9.44 -13.92
C THR A 76 8.44 8.92 -13.70
N SER A 77 9.36 9.30 -14.60
CA SER A 77 10.78 8.99 -14.48
C SER A 77 11.54 10.00 -13.61
N SER A 78 10.93 11.15 -13.30
CA SER A 78 11.51 12.18 -12.44
C SER A 78 10.81 12.23 -11.08
N SER A 79 11.51 12.74 -10.06
CA SER A 79 10.93 12.91 -8.72
C SER A 79 9.74 13.88 -8.73
N ILE A 80 8.73 13.58 -7.94
CA ILE A 80 7.56 14.45 -7.78
C ILE A 80 7.95 15.74 -7.07
N THR A 81 7.64 16.88 -7.69
CA THR A 81 7.98 18.19 -7.15
C THR A 81 7.12 18.57 -5.94
N LYS A 82 7.68 19.39 -5.05
CA LYS A 82 6.93 19.93 -3.90
C LYS A 82 5.70 20.73 -4.36
N ALA A 83 5.82 21.47 -5.46
CA ALA A 83 4.72 22.25 -6.03
C ALA A 83 3.55 21.36 -6.46
N ARG A 84 3.82 20.23 -7.15
CA ARG A 84 2.79 19.28 -7.57
C ARG A 84 2.09 18.64 -6.37
N LYS A 85 2.85 18.26 -5.34
CA LYS A 85 2.29 17.75 -4.09
C LYS A 85 1.34 18.75 -3.43
N GLU A 86 1.76 20.01 -3.30
CA GLU A 86 0.96 21.06 -2.68
C GLU A 86 -0.31 21.37 -3.46
N GLU A 87 -0.23 21.42 -4.78
CA GLU A 87 -1.37 21.61 -5.69
C GLU A 87 -2.44 20.54 -5.45
N ILE A 88 -2.04 19.26 -5.41
CA ILE A 88 -2.95 18.14 -5.19
C ILE A 88 -3.58 18.19 -3.80
N LEU A 89 -2.78 18.47 -2.76
CA LEU A 89 -3.29 18.60 -1.39
C LEU A 89 -4.32 19.73 -1.26
N LEU A 90 -4.09 20.88 -1.89
CA LEU A 90 -5.03 21.99 -1.89
C LEU A 90 -6.34 21.61 -2.63
N ARG A 91 -6.24 20.90 -3.74
CA ARG A 91 -7.39 20.41 -4.47
C ARG A 91 -8.25 19.47 -3.62
N ILE A 92 -7.62 18.45 -2.98
CA ILE A 92 -8.31 17.49 -2.12
C ILE A 92 -8.96 18.20 -0.91
N SER A 93 -8.22 19.11 -0.28
CA SER A 93 -8.73 19.90 0.84
C SER A 93 -10.01 20.69 0.47
N LYS A 94 -10.04 21.31 -0.72
CA LYS A 94 -11.22 22.01 -1.23
C LYS A 94 -12.34 21.05 -1.60
N GLN A 95 -12.03 19.93 -2.26
CA GLN A 95 -13.01 18.94 -2.72
C GLN A 95 -13.78 18.31 -1.56
N LEU A 96 -13.08 17.97 -0.47
CA LEU A 96 -13.67 17.30 0.70
C LEU A 96 -14.02 18.28 1.84
N ASN A 97 -13.71 19.55 1.71
CA ASN A 97 -13.84 20.56 2.76
C ASN A 97 -13.14 20.16 4.08
N ILE A 98 -11.90 19.66 3.96
CA ILE A 98 -11.06 19.18 5.07
C ILE A 98 -9.79 20.01 5.14
N ASN A 99 -9.11 19.95 6.31
CA ASN A 99 -7.82 20.63 6.46
C ASN A 99 -6.68 19.91 5.71
N LYS A 100 -5.55 20.59 5.56
CA LYS A 100 -4.39 20.07 4.82
C LYS A 100 -3.74 18.85 5.48
N LYS A 101 -3.87 18.67 6.81
CA LYS A 101 -3.34 17.49 7.50
C LYS A 101 -4.18 16.27 7.14
N GLU A 102 -5.48 16.40 7.13
CA GLU A 102 -6.43 15.37 6.73
C GLU A 102 -6.30 15.01 5.25
N ALA A 103 -6.09 16.01 4.36
CA ALA A 103 -5.88 15.78 2.93
C ALA A 103 -4.68 14.85 2.63
N LYS A 104 -3.70 14.76 3.52
CA LYS A 104 -2.55 13.85 3.35
C LYS A 104 -2.94 12.37 3.33
N TYR A 105 -4.04 11.97 3.96
CA TYR A 105 -4.52 10.59 3.91
C TYR A 105 -4.97 10.15 2.52
N PHE A 106 -5.23 11.10 1.63
CA PHE A 106 -5.66 10.87 0.26
C PHE A 106 -4.54 11.03 -0.77
N LEU A 107 -3.28 11.09 -0.33
CA LEU A 107 -2.12 11.28 -1.18
C LEU A 107 -0.97 10.37 -0.73
N SER A 108 -0.47 9.55 -1.63
CA SER A 108 0.74 8.74 -1.43
C SER A 108 1.75 9.04 -2.53
N ILE A 109 3.02 9.21 -2.15
CA ILE A 109 4.15 9.39 -3.08
C ILE A 109 5.22 8.39 -2.71
N SER A 110 5.66 7.59 -3.70
CA SER A 110 6.72 6.63 -3.49
C SER A 110 7.51 6.39 -4.79
N SER A 111 8.49 5.52 -4.75
CA SER A 111 9.25 5.09 -5.93
C SER A 111 9.25 3.58 -6.04
N ILE A 112 9.24 3.08 -7.27
CA ILE A 112 9.38 1.67 -7.58
C ILE A 112 10.73 1.51 -8.26
N GLU A 113 11.55 0.61 -7.73
CA GLU A 113 12.79 0.18 -8.36
C GLU A 113 12.58 -1.25 -8.85
N ASN A 114 12.80 -1.45 -10.15
CA ASN A 114 12.81 -2.79 -10.69
C ASN A 114 14.24 -3.33 -10.65
N ASN A 115 14.49 -4.22 -9.69
CA ASN A 115 15.71 -5.01 -9.61
C ASN A 115 15.37 -6.43 -10.07
N MET A 116 15.20 -6.63 -11.37
CA MET A 116 14.87 -7.96 -11.91
C MET A 116 16.00 -8.97 -11.69
N TYR A 117 17.24 -8.51 -11.55
CA TYR A 117 18.40 -9.34 -11.30
C TYR A 117 19.37 -8.64 -10.33
N LYS A 118 19.48 -9.16 -9.11
CA LYS A 118 20.46 -8.71 -8.12
C LYS A 118 21.68 -9.62 -8.17
N LYS A 119 22.79 -9.09 -8.60
CA LYS A 119 24.06 -9.79 -8.74
C LYS A 119 24.64 -10.26 -7.40
N GLU A 120 24.17 -9.69 -6.30
CA GLU A 120 24.73 -9.89 -4.96
C GLU A 120 24.01 -10.98 -4.16
N ASP A 121 22.71 -11.23 -4.42
CA ASP A 121 21.89 -12.18 -3.63
C ASP A 121 21.45 -13.42 -4.42
N ASP A 122 21.29 -13.31 -5.76
CA ASP A 122 20.74 -14.36 -6.62
C ASP A 122 21.55 -14.50 -7.92
N SER A 123 22.88 -14.64 -7.86
CA SER A 123 23.67 -14.85 -9.07
C SER A 123 23.39 -16.24 -9.66
N ILE A 124 22.87 -16.28 -10.88
CA ILE A 124 22.71 -17.51 -11.63
C ILE A 124 24.03 -17.75 -12.37
N GLU A 125 24.78 -18.75 -11.93
CA GLU A 125 26.04 -19.12 -12.56
C GLU A 125 25.84 -20.24 -13.59
N ILE A 126 26.36 -20.04 -14.79
CA ILE A 126 26.41 -21.06 -15.85
C ILE A 126 27.74 -21.76 -15.73
N ILE A 127 27.73 -23.11 -15.55
CA ILE A 127 28.88 -23.97 -15.55
C ILE A 127 29.13 -24.44 -16.98
N TYR A 128 30.29 -24.13 -17.52
CA TYR A 128 30.74 -24.62 -18.82
C TYR A 128 31.34 -26.01 -18.74
N LYS A 129 31.54 -26.69 -19.91
CA LYS A 129 32.11 -28.04 -19.99
C LYS A 129 33.56 -28.11 -19.52
N ASP A 130 34.28 -27.00 -19.52
CA ASP A 130 35.65 -26.85 -19.02
C ASP A 130 35.72 -26.63 -17.50
N GLY A 131 34.58 -26.64 -16.80
CA GLY A 131 34.45 -26.38 -15.37
C GLY A 131 34.46 -24.90 -14.97
N SER A 132 34.61 -23.99 -15.93
CA SER A 132 34.51 -22.56 -15.63
C SER A 132 33.07 -22.11 -15.35
N THR A 133 32.90 -21.12 -14.46
CA THR A 133 31.59 -20.53 -14.15
C THR A 133 31.57 -19.11 -14.62
N ARG A 134 30.39 -18.69 -15.18
CA ARG A 134 30.13 -17.31 -15.51
C ARG A 134 28.70 -16.94 -15.13
N ASP A 135 28.54 -15.73 -14.61
CA ASP A 135 27.23 -15.14 -14.35
C ASP A 135 26.41 -15.08 -15.65
N ILE A 136 25.14 -15.44 -15.58
CA ILE A 136 24.22 -15.50 -16.76
C ILE A 136 24.15 -14.17 -17.51
N ALA A 137 24.23 -13.03 -16.81
CA ALA A 137 24.21 -11.71 -17.43
C ALA A 137 25.48 -11.42 -18.27
N LYS A 138 26.58 -12.14 -18.00
CA LYS A 138 27.83 -12.06 -18.75
C LYS A 138 28.01 -13.18 -19.76
N ALA A 139 27.34 -14.30 -19.53
CA ALA A 139 27.44 -15.48 -20.38
C ALA A 139 26.48 -15.47 -21.56
N SER A 140 25.42 -14.67 -21.47
CA SER A 140 24.42 -14.56 -22.53
C SER A 140 24.81 -13.46 -23.52
N ASP A 141 25.01 -13.85 -24.77
CA ASP A 141 25.14 -12.90 -25.91
C ASP A 141 23.80 -12.22 -26.26
N MET A 142 22.71 -12.59 -25.59
CA MET A 142 21.41 -11.94 -25.75
C MET A 142 21.40 -10.61 -25.00
N LEU A 143 21.40 -9.53 -25.76
CA LEU A 143 21.33 -8.12 -25.29
C LEU A 143 20.24 -7.87 -24.24
N ASN A 144 19.20 -8.71 -24.17
CA ASN A 144 18.07 -8.55 -23.28
C ASN A 144 18.39 -8.80 -21.81
N ILE A 145 19.34 -9.69 -21.47
CA ILE A 145 19.67 -10.03 -20.09
C ILE A 145 20.51 -8.92 -19.44
N SER A 146 21.40 -8.29 -20.20
CA SER A 146 22.18 -7.14 -19.72
C SER A 146 21.28 -5.90 -19.47
N LEU A 147 20.17 -5.78 -20.18
CA LEU A 147 19.17 -4.72 -19.96
C LEU A 147 18.34 -4.99 -18.70
N LEU A 148 18.11 -6.24 -18.33
CA LEU A 148 17.40 -6.63 -17.11
C LEU A 148 18.16 -6.29 -15.83
N SER A 149 19.50 -6.14 -15.92
CA SER A 149 20.34 -5.74 -14.80
C SER A 149 20.37 -4.21 -14.56
N ARG A 150 19.76 -3.41 -15.46
CA ARG A 150 19.68 -1.96 -15.23
C ARG A 150 18.61 -1.64 -14.21
N LYS A 151 19.01 -0.97 -13.14
CA LYS A 151 18.08 -0.42 -12.15
C LYS A 151 17.25 0.68 -12.80
N VAL A 152 15.97 0.39 -13.02
CA VAL A 152 15.02 1.40 -13.48
C VAL A 152 14.22 1.88 -12.28
N LYS A 153 14.43 3.14 -11.90
CA LYS A 153 13.66 3.79 -10.85
C LYS A 153 12.57 4.65 -11.45
N LYS A 154 11.33 4.39 -11.06
CA LYS A 154 10.17 5.23 -11.40
C LYS A 154 9.54 5.77 -10.13
N TYR A 155 9.02 6.97 -10.21
CA TYR A 155 8.29 7.62 -9.12
C TYR A 155 6.80 7.56 -9.43
N TYR A 156 5.99 7.40 -8.43
CA TYR A 156 4.55 7.47 -8.59
C TYR A 156 3.91 8.36 -7.53
N ILE A 157 2.84 8.99 -7.93
CA ILE A 157 1.94 9.72 -7.05
C ILE A 157 0.54 9.12 -7.20
N CYS A 158 -0.04 8.74 -6.08
CA CYS A 158 -1.37 8.16 -5.98
C CYS A 158 -2.25 9.10 -5.15
N TYR A 159 -3.41 9.50 -5.68
CA TYR A 159 -4.25 10.49 -5.04
C TYR A 159 -5.74 10.35 -5.40
N LEU A 160 -6.61 10.94 -4.58
CA LEU A 160 -8.05 10.94 -4.79
C LEU A 160 -8.41 11.59 -6.12
N ARG A 161 -9.21 10.90 -6.94
CA ARG A 161 -9.74 11.45 -8.21
C ARG A 161 -10.66 12.63 -7.95
N SER A 162 -10.67 13.58 -8.87
CA SER A 162 -11.73 14.59 -8.93
C SER A 162 -12.95 14.00 -9.65
N GLU A 163 -14.12 14.54 -9.38
CA GLU A 163 -15.37 14.15 -10.09
C GLU A 163 -15.27 14.39 -11.60
N ASN A 164 -14.39 15.28 -12.04
CA ASN A 164 -14.12 15.61 -13.44
C ASN A 164 -13.07 14.71 -14.12
N ASP A 165 -12.36 13.89 -13.38
CA ASP A 165 -11.47 12.88 -13.95
C ASP A 165 -12.36 11.69 -14.42
N GLY A 166 -12.92 11.77 -15.64
CA GLY A 166 -13.73 10.72 -16.24
C GLY A 166 -13.09 9.31 -16.14
N HIS A 167 -13.95 8.31 -16.30
CA HIS A 167 -13.59 6.88 -16.30
C HIS A 167 -12.55 6.53 -17.35
#